data_9095dd845bdf18fb0ea91ff7843bd62b
#
_entry.id   9095dd845bdf18fb0ea91ff7843bd62b
#
_cell.length_a   1.000
_cell.length_b   1.000
_cell.length_c   1.000
_cell.angle_alpha   90.00
_cell.angle_beta   90.00
_cell.angle_gamma   90.00
#
_symmetry.space_group_name_H-M   'P 1'
#
loop_
_entity.id
_entity.type
_entity.pdbx_description
1 polymer ?
#
loop_
_entity_poly.entity_id
_entity_poly.type
_entity_poly.pdbx_seq_one_letter_code
_entity_poly.pdbx_strand_id
1 'polypeptide(L)'
;KPIVINFWATWCPSCMAEMPELRDLRMAVDEDVKFIAVTEETPEVVEEAGMADDYDFIFCTQTFPSFFEVKVYPTLAIVNPQMEQIYRQEGATTFDSEKNINFLNSLLEN
;
A
#
# COMPACT_ATOMS: atom_id res chain seq x y z
N LYS A 1 14.57 0.47 6.89
CA LYS A 1 13.18 0.57 7.31
C LYS A 1 12.30 -0.41 6.54
N PRO A 2 11.17 -0.85 7.10
CA PRO A 2 10.23 -1.69 6.38
C PRO A 2 9.63 -1.00 5.16
N ILE A 3 9.04 -1.80 4.26
CA ILE A 3 8.39 -1.32 3.05
C ILE A 3 6.92 -1.71 3.12
N VAL A 4 6.05 -0.74 2.89
CA VAL A 4 4.60 -0.98 2.78
C VAL A 4 4.27 -1.18 1.31
N ILE A 5 3.66 -2.31 0.98
CA ILE A 5 3.28 -2.65 -0.38
C ILE A 5 1.77 -2.78 -0.45
N ASN A 6 1.15 -1.98 -1.29
CA ASN A 6 -0.30 -2.02 -1.51
C ASN A 6 -0.58 -2.58 -2.90
N PHE A 7 -1.27 -3.72 -2.95
CA PHE A 7 -1.71 -4.33 -4.21
C PHE A 7 -3.13 -3.85 -4.48
N TRP A 8 -3.33 -3.16 -5.61
CA TRP A 8 -4.56 -2.41 -5.89
C TRP A 8 -4.91 -2.43 -7.37
N ALA A 9 -6.07 -1.86 -7.72
CA ALA A 9 -6.49 -1.66 -9.10
C ALA A 9 -7.42 -0.45 -9.19
N THR A 10 -7.41 0.24 -10.31
CA THR A 10 -8.26 1.44 -10.52
C THR A 10 -9.74 1.08 -10.56
N TRP A 11 -10.06 -0.14 -11.00
CA TRP A 11 -11.45 -0.62 -11.08
C TRP A 11 -11.99 -1.16 -9.74
N CYS A 12 -11.19 -1.13 -8.70
CA CYS A 12 -11.56 -1.67 -7.40
C CYS A 12 -12.03 -0.53 -6.49
N PRO A 13 -13.35 -0.38 -6.23
CA PRO A 13 -13.86 0.73 -5.41
C PRO A 13 -13.28 0.77 -4.00
N SER A 14 -13.11 -0.38 -3.34
CA SER A 14 -12.55 -0.41 -2.00
C SER A 14 -11.07 -0.04 -1.99
N CYS A 15 -10.33 -0.36 -3.07
CA CYS A 15 -8.94 0.09 -3.20
C CYS A 15 -8.87 1.62 -3.28
N MET A 16 -9.73 2.21 -4.10
CA MET A 16 -9.76 3.66 -4.28
C MET A 16 -10.18 4.38 -3.00
N ALA A 17 -11.14 3.80 -2.27
CA ALA A 17 -11.59 4.36 -1.00
C ALA A 17 -10.49 4.30 0.08
N GLU A 18 -9.60 3.32 0.00
CA GLU A 18 -8.51 3.15 0.97
C GLU A 18 -7.33 4.09 0.73
N MET A 19 -7.14 4.57 -0.48
CA MET A 19 -5.98 5.40 -0.83
C MET A 19 -5.79 6.63 0.06
N PRO A 20 -6.84 7.43 0.36
CA PRO A 20 -6.68 8.56 1.28
C PRO A 20 -6.24 8.14 2.67
N GLU A 21 -6.70 6.99 3.14
CA GLU A 21 -6.33 6.47 4.46
C GLU A 21 -4.87 6.03 4.48
N LEU A 22 -4.38 5.43 3.39
CA LEU A 22 -2.97 5.07 3.24
C LEU A 22 -2.10 6.33 3.19
N ARG A 23 -2.57 7.40 2.55
CA ARG A 23 -1.86 8.67 2.55
C ARG A 23 -1.73 9.22 3.96
N ASP A 24 -2.79 9.13 4.77
CA ASP A 24 -2.75 9.58 6.15
C ASP A 24 -1.75 8.77 6.96
N LEU A 25 -1.69 7.46 6.74
CA LEU A 25 -0.68 6.62 7.36
C LEU A 25 0.73 7.02 6.90
N ARG A 26 0.91 7.27 5.61
CA ARG A 26 2.21 7.68 5.05
C ARG A 26 2.71 8.96 5.72
N MET A 27 1.81 9.89 6.00
CA MET A 27 2.16 11.16 6.64
C MET A 27 2.43 11.01 8.14
N ALA A 28 1.91 9.95 8.76
CA ALA A 28 2.05 9.73 10.20
C ALA A 28 3.32 8.97 10.58
N VAL A 29 3.95 8.27 9.62
CA VAL A 29 5.14 7.47 9.88
C VAL A 29 6.39 8.16 9.34
N ASP A 30 7.56 7.61 9.70
CA ASP A 30 8.85 8.13 9.27
C ASP A 30 8.92 8.19 7.73
N GLU A 31 9.41 9.29 7.18
CA GLU A 31 9.51 9.49 5.73
C GLU A 31 10.46 8.51 5.05
N ASP A 32 11.32 7.84 5.79
CA ASP A 32 12.22 6.81 5.25
C ASP A 32 11.47 5.51 4.94
N VAL A 33 10.26 5.34 5.46
CA VAL A 33 9.42 4.18 5.14
C VAL A 33 8.90 4.35 3.72
N LYS A 34 9.17 3.37 2.86
CA LYS A 34 8.70 3.40 1.47
C LYS A 34 7.28 2.85 1.36
N PHE A 35 6.46 3.54 0.59
CA PHE A 35 5.10 3.09 0.26
C PHE A 35 5.06 2.82 -1.23
N ILE A 36 4.84 1.56 -1.60
CA ILE A 36 4.80 1.11 -2.99
C ILE A 36 3.38 0.63 -3.30
N ALA A 37 2.79 1.21 -4.34
CA ALA A 37 1.46 0.80 -4.82
C ALA A 37 1.64 0.05 -6.14
N VAL A 38 1.27 -1.23 -6.15
CA VAL A 38 1.48 -2.13 -7.30
C VAL A 38 0.14 -2.52 -7.89
N THR A 39 0.00 -2.32 -9.20
CA THR A 39 -1.17 -2.78 -9.96
C THR A 39 -0.70 -3.58 -11.17
N GLU A 40 -1.53 -4.52 -11.62
CA GLU A 40 -1.24 -5.27 -12.85
C GLU A 40 -1.74 -4.54 -14.11
N GLU A 41 -2.33 -3.36 -13.92
CA GLU A 41 -2.79 -2.52 -15.02
C GLU A 41 -1.62 -1.84 -15.74
N THR A 42 -1.91 -1.21 -16.88
CA THR A 42 -0.86 -0.51 -17.64
C THR A 42 -0.53 0.86 -17.02
N PRO A 43 0.68 1.40 -17.28
CA PRO A 43 1.02 2.75 -16.81
C PRO A 43 0.02 3.81 -17.28
N GLU A 44 -0.53 3.68 -18.48
CA GLU A 44 -1.49 4.63 -19.03
C GLU A 44 -2.75 4.71 -18.22
N VAL A 45 -3.23 3.54 -17.73
CA VAL A 45 -4.44 3.49 -16.89
C VAL A 45 -4.19 4.21 -15.56
N VAL A 46 -3.03 4.00 -14.95
CA VAL A 46 -2.68 4.67 -13.69
C VAL A 46 -2.57 6.18 -13.89
N GLU A 47 -1.95 6.61 -14.98
CA GLU A 47 -1.80 8.03 -15.30
C GLU A 47 -3.15 8.69 -15.52
N GLU A 48 -4.06 8.05 -16.27
CA GLU A 48 -5.40 8.57 -16.50
C GLU A 48 -6.21 8.71 -15.21
N ALA A 49 -5.94 7.85 -14.23
CA ALA A 49 -6.62 7.93 -12.93
C ALA A 49 -6.08 9.07 -12.07
N GLY A 50 -4.96 9.70 -12.44
CA GLY A 50 -4.39 10.84 -11.71
C GLY A 50 -3.77 10.49 -10.36
N MET A 51 -3.52 9.22 -10.11
CA MET A 51 -3.10 8.76 -8.78
C MET A 51 -1.72 9.29 -8.37
N ALA A 52 -0.79 9.37 -9.31
CA ALA A 52 0.56 9.84 -9.00
C ALA A 52 0.60 11.31 -8.60
N ASP A 53 -0.39 12.10 -9.03
CA ASP A 53 -0.46 13.52 -8.67
C ASP A 53 -1.06 13.73 -7.28
N ASP A 54 -1.92 12.81 -6.85
CA ASP A 54 -2.66 12.93 -5.58
C ASP A 54 -1.95 12.27 -4.40
N TYR A 55 -1.10 11.28 -4.66
CA TYR A 55 -0.49 10.48 -3.59
C TYR A 55 1.01 10.36 -3.77
N ASP A 56 1.75 10.53 -2.66
CA ASP A 56 3.21 10.44 -2.62
C ASP A 56 3.63 8.97 -2.39
N PHE A 57 3.24 8.11 -3.32
CA PHE A 57 3.61 6.69 -3.33
C PHE A 57 4.48 6.40 -4.54
N ILE A 58 5.24 5.31 -4.45
CA ILE A 58 5.97 4.77 -5.60
C ILE A 58 4.99 3.86 -6.34
N PHE A 59 4.52 4.29 -7.52
CA PHE A 59 3.55 3.52 -8.30
C PHE A 59 4.29 2.57 -9.25
N CYS A 60 3.95 1.28 -9.18
CA CYS A 60 4.51 0.23 -10.02
C CYS A 60 3.40 -0.47 -10.79
N THR A 61 3.67 -0.80 -12.05
CA THR A 61 2.74 -1.52 -12.91
C THR A 61 3.43 -2.79 -13.38
N GLN A 62 3.07 -3.93 -12.80
CA GLN A 62 3.68 -5.20 -13.14
C GLN A 62 2.82 -6.36 -12.67
N THR A 63 3.05 -7.54 -13.20
CA THR A 63 2.42 -8.76 -12.70
C THR A 63 2.83 -8.97 -11.26
N PHE A 64 1.84 -9.28 -10.41
CA PHE A 64 2.12 -9.50 -8.98
C PHE A 64 3.03 -10.71 -8.80
N PRO A 65 4.07 -10.58 -7.96
CA PRO A 65 4.93 -11.72 -7.65
C PRO A 65 4.13 -12.85 -7.01
N SER A 66 4.33 -14.07 -7.51
CA SER A 66 3.55 -15.22 -7.05
C SER A 66 3.74 -15.52 -5.56
N PHE A 67 4.90 -15.19 -4.99
CA PHE A 67 5.16 -15.45 -3.57
C PHE A 67 4.31 -14.58 -2.64
N PHE A 68 3.71 -13.49 -3.13
CA PHE A 68 2.78 -12.69 -2.31
C PHE A 68 1.37 -13.27 -2.28
N GLU A 69 1.02 -14.12 -3.24
CA GLU A 69 -0.28 -14.81 -3.31
C GLU A 69 -1.47 -13.85 -3.20
N VAL A 70 -1.46 -12.79 -4.00
CA VAL A 70 -2.53 -11.80 -3.97
C VAL A 70 -3.79 -12.37 -4.59
N LYS A 71 -4.85 -12.55 -3.79
CA LYS A 71 -6.14 -13.12 -4.22
C LYS A 71 -7.30 -12.16 -3.99
N VAL A 72 -7.10 -11.13 -3.16
CA VAL A 72 -8.13 -10.19 -2.75
C VAL A 72 -7.61 -8.77 -2.96
N TYR A 73 -8.47 -7.88 -3.42
CA TYR A 73 -8.15 -6.45 -3.54
C TYR A 73 -8.95 -5.65 -2.52
N PRO A 74 -8.32 -4.70 -1.85
CA PRO A 74 -6.87 -4.47 -1.79
C PRO A 74 -6.17 -5.47 -0.87
N THR A 75 -4.87 -5.66 -1.06
CA THR A 75 -4.01 -6.39 -0.12
C THR A 75 -2.87 -5.48 0.27
N LEU A 76 -2.65 -5.34 1.57
CA LEU A 76 -1.53 -4.59 2.11
C LEU A 76 -0.53 -5.56 2.73
N ALA A 77 0.72 -5.48 2.32
CA ALA A 77 1.79 -6.27 2.90
C ALA A 77 2.88 -5.32 3.41
N ILE A 78 3.48 -5.67 4.54
CA ILE A 78 4.65 -4.95 5.04
C ILE A 78 5.78 -5.96 5.10
N VAL A 79 6.90 -5.62 4.46
CA VAL A 79 8.09 -6.45 4.47
C VAL A 79 9.23 -5.72 5.19
N ASN A 80 10.07 -6.50 5.87
CA ASN A 80 11.25 -5.93 6.51
C ASN A 80 12.40 -5.82 5.48
N PRO A 81 13.54 -5.19 5.86
CA PRO A 81 14.67 -5.07 4.94
C PRO A 81 15.21 -6.40 4.41
N GLN A 82 14.94 -7.51 5.09
CA GLN A 82 15.32 -8.85 4.65
C GLN A 82 14.29 -9.48 3.73
N MET A 83 13.26 -8.69 3.31
CA MET A 83 12.17 -9.15 2.43
C MET A 83 11.25 -10.19 3.05
N GLU A 84 11.18 -10.25 4.37
CA GLU A 84 10.24 -11.11 5.08
C GLU A 84 8.95 -10.34 5.32
N GLN A 85 7.80 -10.97 5.06
CA GLN A 85 6.50 -10.36 5.31
C GLN A 85 6.23 -10.37 6.81
N ILE A 86 6.11 -9.18 7.41
CA ILE A 86 5.86 -9.04 8.85
C ILE A 86 4.42 -8.64 9.16
N TYR A 87 3.63 -8.28 8.15
CA TYR A 87 2.22 -7.93 8.31
C TYR A 87 1.50 -8.11 6.98
N ARG A 88 0.23 -8.52 7.06
CA ARG A 88 -0.63 -8.66 5.87
C ARG A 88 -2.06 -8.35 6.24
N GLN A 89 -2.71 -7.52 5.43
CA GLN A 89 -4.13 -7.21 5.55
C GLN A 89 -4.80 -7.45 4.21
N GLU A 90 -5.73 -8.39 4.14
CA GLU A 90 -6.51 -8.68 2.95
C GLU A 90 -7.89 -8.02 3.07
N GLY A 91 -8.29 -7.30 2.02
CA GLY A 91 -9.50 -6.50 2.02
C GLY A 91 -9.28 -5.12 2.63
N ALA A 92 -10.27 -4.23 2.46
CA ALA A 92 -10.17 -2.85 2.93
C ALA A 92 -10.27 -2.77 4.45
N THR A 93 -9.52 -1.82 5.03
CA THR A 93 -9.59 -1.53 6.46
C THR A 93 -9.36 -0.03 6.67
N THR A 94 -9.59 0.44 7.90
CA THR A 94 -9.38 1.85 8.23
C THR A 94 -7.98 2.04 8.80
N PHE A 95 -7.09 2.67 8.03
CA PHE A 95 -5.71 2.92 8.43
C PHE A 95 -5.52 4.25 9.16
N ASP A 96 -6.51 5.13 9.11
CA ASP A 96 -6.44 6.47 9.71
C ASP A 96 -6.94 6.50 11.16
N SER A 97 -7.45 5.38 11.70
CA SER A 97 -7.82 5.35 13.11
C SER A 97 -6.57 5.38 13.96
N GLU A 98 -6.62 6.09 15.07
CA GLU A 98 -5.48 6.25 15.98
C GLU A 98 -4.89 4.90 16.39
N LYS A 99 -5.75 3.92 16.68
CA LYS A 99 -5.31 2.58 17.09
C LYS A 99 -4.52 1.89 15.98
N ASN A 100 -5.01 1.94 14.74
CA ASN A 100 -4.35 1.29 13.60
C ASN A 100 -3.04 1.99 13.26
N ILE A 101 -3.01 3.31 13.30
CA ILE A 101 -1.80 4.09 13.05
C ILE A 101 -0.73 3.74 14.08
N ASN A 102 -1.09 3.69 15.37
CA ASN A 102 -0.14 3.36 16.43
C ASN A 102 0.42 1.95 16.27
N PHE A 103 -0.44 0.99 15.95
CA PHE A 103 0.00 -0.39 15.74
C PHE A 103 0.95 -0.50 14.55
N LEU A 104 0.56 0.05 13.40
CA LEU A 104 1.38 -0.02 12.20
C LEU A 104 2.68 0.77 12.35
N ASN A 105 2.62 1.91 13.02
CA ASN A 105 3.81 2.70 13.27
C ASN A 105 4.85 1.92 14.09
N SER A 106 4.38 1.14 15.07
CA SER A 106 5.29 0.31 15.88
C SER A 106 6.01 -0.75 15.02
N LEU A 107 5.35 -1.26 13.97
CA LEU A 107 5.96 -2.19 13.04
C LEU A 107 6.95 -1.48 12.10
N LEU A 108 6.62 -0.27 11.68
CA LEU A 108 7.37 0.44 10.65
C LEU A 108 8.62 1.13 11.17
N GLU A 109 8.70 1.38 12.45
CA GLU A 109 9.87 2.04 13.07
C GLU A 109 11.02 1.08 13.37
N ASN A 110 10.84 -0.21 13.19
CA ASN A 110 11.88 -1.19 13.47
C ASN A 110 12.85 -1.38 12.29
#